data_4d66b8b0b48d44687b8d4b840061e297
#
_entry.id   4d66b8b0b48d44687b8d4b840061e297
#
_cell.length_a   1.000
_cell.length_b   1.000
_cell.length_c   1.000
_cell.angle_alpha   90.00
_cell.angle_beta   90.00
_cell.angle_gamma   90.00
#
_symmetry.space_group_name_H-M   'P 1'
#
loop_
_entity.id
_entity.type
_entity.pdbx_description
1 polymer ?
#
loop_
_entity_poly.entity_id
_entity_poly.type
_entity_poly.pdbx_seq_one_letter_code
_entity_poly.pdbx_strand_id
1 'polypeptide(L)'
;MKVFNTLVGAADLAHHLHDARWRVFDCSFDLVHPHAGELAYREVHIPGAIYAHLERDLSGPLTGKNGRHPLPDPARFAAKLGEWGVGNDTQVVVYDDAGGTYAGRMWWMLRWLGHDAVALLDGGIN
;
A
#
# COMPACT_ATOMS: atom_id res chain seq x y z
N MET A 1 -0.55 21.83 5.89
CA MET A 1 -0.34 20.92 4.76
C MET A 1 -1.65 20.17 4.46
N LYS A 2 -1.97 20.02 3.20
CA LYS A 2 -3.15 19.26 2.80
C LYS A 2 -2.90 17.76 2.97
N VAL A 3 -3.82 17.07 3.62
CA VAL A 3 -3.77 15.62 3.82
C VAL A 3 -4.80 14.95 2.91
N PHE A 4 -4.37 13.92 2.19
CA PHE A 4 -5.25 13.11 1.34
C PHE A 4 -5.60 11.84 2.11
N ASN A 5 -6.87 11.55 2.25
CA ASN A 5 -7.34 10.41 3.05
C ASN A 5 -8.30 9.46 2.33
N THR A 6 -8.59 9.71 1.08
CA THR A 6 -9.44 8.82 0.27
C THR A 6 -8.84 8.60 -1.11
N LEU A 7 -8.78 9.64 -1.93
CA LEU A 7 -8.22 9.60 -3.27
C LEU A 7 -7.19 10.71 -3.45
N VAL A 8 -6.21 10.45 -4.30
CA VAL A 8 -5.23 11.45 -4.72
C VAL A 8 -5.06 11.34 -6.23
N GLY A 9 -5.02 12.47 -6.92
CA GLY A 9 -4.82 12.49 -8.37
C GLY A 9 -3.36 12.33 -8.75
N ALA A 10 -3.14 11.90 -10.00
CA ALA A 10 -1.78 11.71 -10.51
C ALA A 10 -0.96 13.00 -10.49
N ALA A 11 -1.58 14.14 -10.78
CA ALA A 11 -0.88 15.43 -10.75
C ALA A 11 -0.41 15.80 -9.36
N ASP A 12 -1.25 15.57 -8.34
CA ASP A 12 -0.87 15.83 -6.95
C ASP A 12 0.28 14.91 -6.52
N LEU A 13 0.21 13.62 -6.88
CA LEU A 13 1.28 12.71 -6.57
C LEU A 13 2.58 13.13 -7.26
N ALA A 14 2.52 13.53 -8.52
CA ALA A 14 3.72 13.94 -9.27
C ALA A 14 4.45 15.11 -8.59
N HIS A 15 3.71 16.03 -7.98
CA HIS A 15 4.30 17.15 -7.25
C HIS A 15 5.04 16.73 -5.98
N HIS A 16 4.77 15.52 -5.47
CA HIS A 16 5.33 15.06 -4.20
C HIS A 16 6.21 13.81 -4.32
N LEU A 17 6.57 13.39 -5.54
CA LEU A 17 7.37 12.18 -5.74
C LEU A 17 8.72 12.21 -5.01
N HIS A 18 9.29 13.37 -4.80
CA HIS A 18 10.56 13.53 -4.09
C HIS A 18 10.41 14.10 -2.68
N ASP A 19 9.18 14.22 -2.19
CA ASP A 19 8.91 14.71 -0.85
C ASP A 19 9.18 13.59 0.17
N ALA A 20 10.10 13.83 1.11
CA ALA A 20 10.48 12.84 2.11
C ALA A 20 9.34 12.45 3.04
N ARG A 21 8.26 13.24 3.09
CA ARG A 21 7.09 12.94 3.92
C ARG A 21 6.01 12.16 3.17
N TRP A 22 6.26 11.78 1.93
CA TRP A 22 5.36 10.96 1.13
C TRP A 22 5.97 9.59 0.89
N ARG A 23 5.17 8.54 1.04
CA ARG A 23 5.56 7.16 0.72
C ARG A 23 4.49 6.54 -0.16
N VAL A 24 4.93 5.94 -1.27
CA VAL A 24 4.05 5.34 -2.28
C VAL A 24 4.25 3.84 -2.26
N PHE A 25 3.16 3.10 -2.27
CA PHE A 25 3.19 1.63 -2.23
C PHE A 25 2.44 1.05 -3.41
N ASP A 26 3.10 0.12 -4.10
CA ASP A 26 2.50 -0.69 -5.14
C ASP A 26 1.96 -1.97 -4.49
N CYS A 27 0.64 -2.16 -4.55
CA CYS A 27 -0.03 -3.30 -3.96
C CYS A 27 -0.55 -4.29 -5.02
N SER A 28 -0.05 -4.20 -6.25
CA SER A 28 -0.50 -5.07 -7.33
C SER A 28 -0.34 -6.54 -6.98
N PHE A 29 -1.37 -7.33 -7.25
CA PHE A 29 -1.40 -8.73 -6.86
C PHE A 29 -2.31 -9.51 -7.79
N ASP A 30 -2.09 -10.83 -7.90
CA ASP A 30 -2.95 -11.74 -8.65
C ASP A 30 -3.19 -12.97 -7.79
N LEU A 31 -4.46 -13.26 -7.51
CA LEU A 31 -4.84 -14.37 -6.64
C LEU A 31 -4.44 -15.74 -7.20
N VAL A 32 -4.38 -15.85 -8.52
CA VAL A 32 -4.01 -17.11 -9.21
C VAL A 32 -2.49 -17.25 -9.32
N HIS A 33 -1.80 -16.12 -9.51
CA HIS A 33 -0.34 -16.08 -9.67
C HIS A 33 0.25 -15.13 -8.62
N PRO A 34 0.50 -15.62 -7.37
CA PRO A 34 0.87 -14.73 -6.25
C PRO A 34 2.16 -13.93 -6.44
N HIS A 35 3.03 -14.31 -7.38
CA HIS A 35 4.25 -13.55 -7.64
C HIS A 35 4.14 -12.60 -8.83
N ALA A 36 3.01 -12.60 -9.55
CA ALA A 36 2.86 -11.79 -10.75
C ALA A 36 2.90 -10.29 -10.45
N GLY A 37 2.31 -9.86 -9.34
CA GLY A 37 2.32 -8.45 -8.95
C GLY A 37 3.73 -7.93 -8.66
N GLU A 38 4.53 -8.71 -7.96
CA GLU A 38 5.92 -8.32 -7.66
C GLU A 38 6.78 -8.29 -8.92
N LEU A 39 6.58 -9.23 -9.84
CA LEU A 39 7.28 -9.23 -11.11
C LEU A 39 6.90 -8.00 -11.95
N ALA A 40 5.62 -7.67 -12.00
CA ALA A 40 5.15 -6.48 -12.70
C ALA A 40 5.73 -5.20 -12.08
N TYR A 41 5.82 -5.13 -10.76
CA TYR A 41 6.46 -4.02 -10.05
C TYR A 41 7.93 -3.85 -10.48
N ARG A 42 8.67 -4.96 -10.60
CA ARG A 42 10.08 -4.89 -11.02
C ARG A 42 10.24 -4.35 -12.44
N GLU A 43 9.27 -4.61 -13.30
CA GLU A 43 9.32 -4.11 -14.68
C GLU A 43 8.93 -2.63 -14.75
N VAL A 44 7.81 -2.25 -14.13
CA VAL A 44 7.28 -0.88 -14.17
C VAL A 44 6.62 -0.55 -12.85
N HIS A 45 7.06 0.53 -12.22
CA HIS A 45 6.40 1.07 -11.04
C HIS A 45 6.62 2.58 -10.96
N ILE A 46 5.81 3.24 -10.14
CA ILE A 46 5.98 4.68 -9.90
C ILE A 46 7.33 4.90 -9.21
N PRO A 47 8.13 5.89 -9.67
CA PRO A 47 9.46 6.13 -9.09
C PRO A 47 9.40 6.27 -7.56
N GLY A 48 10.25 5.50 -6.89
CA GLY A 48 10.32 5.49 -5.43
C GLY A 48 9.27 4.65 -4.73
N ALA A 49 8.32 4.05 -5.46
CA ALA A 49 7.31 3.20 -4.84
C ALA A 49 7.93 1.93 -4.25
N ILE A 50 7.37 1.51 -3.12
CA ILE A 50 7.76 0.28 -2.43
C ILE A 50 6.69 -0.77 -2.73
N TYR A 51 7.11 -2.01 -3.01
CA TYR A 51 6.15 -3.08 -3.23
C TYR A 51 5.65 -3.66 -1.90
N ALA A 52 4.33 -3.71 -1.72
CA ALA A 52 3.68 -4.32 -0.57
C ALA A 52 2.96 -5.60 -1.02
N HIS A 53 3.53 -6.75 -0.69
CA HIS A 53 3.00 -8.05 -1.09
C HIS A 53 1.82 -8.44 -0.21
N LEU A 54 0.67 -8.77 -0.82
CA LEU A 54 -0.55 -9.10 -0.08
C LEU A 54 -0.33 -10.20 0.97
N GLU A 55 0.35 -11.28 0.58
CA GLU A 55 0.52 -12.43 1.47
C GLU A 55 1.72 -12.27 2.42
N ARG A 56 2.83 -11.76 1.92
CA ARG A 56 4.05 -11.62 2.72
C ARG A 56 3.99 -10.45 3.69
N ASP A 57 3.46 -9.32 3.25
CA ASP A 57 3.55 -8.05 4.00
C ASP A 57 2.23 -7.62 4.63
N LEU A 58 1.10 -7.93 3.98
CA LEU A 58 -0.22 -7.41 4.38
C LEU A 58 -1.12 -8.48 5.01
N SER A 59 -0.60 -9.67 5.24
CA SER A 59 -1.38 -10.77 5.82
C SER A 59 -0.61 -11.44 6.94
N GLY A 60 -1.34 -12.00 7.89
CA GLY A 60 -0.76 -12.79 8.97
C GLY A 60 -0.60 -14.25 8.55
N PRO A 61 -0.03 -15.09 9.44
CA PRO A 61 0.14 -16.50 9.17
C PRO A 61 -1.20 -17.21 9.03
N LEU A 62 -1.24 -18.22 8.15
CA LEU A 62 -2.43 -19.03 7.95
C LEU A 62 -2.56 -20.05 9.07
N THR A 63 -3.73 -20.13 9.68
CA THR A 63 -4.04 -21.13 10.71
C THR A 63 -5.00 -22.21 10.21
N GLY A 64 -5.54 -22.05 8.99
CA GLY A 64 -6.59 -22.90 8.46
C GLY A 64 -8.00 -22.52 8.93
N LYS A 65 -8.11 -21.55 9.84
CA LYS A 65 -9.37 -21.10 10.41
C LYS A 65 -9.62 -19.62 10.26
N ASN A 66 -8.67 -18.86 9.73
CA ASN A 66 -8.72 -17.41 9.67
C ASN A 66 -8.75 -16.84 8.24
N GLY A 67 -9.16 -17.67 7.28
CA GLY A 67 -9.29 -17.27 5.89
C GLY A 67 -7.97 -17.32 5.11
N ARG A 68 -8.03 -16.89 3.84
CA ARG A 68 -6.87 -16.94 2.94
C ARG A 68 -5.88 -15.82 3.16
N HIS A 69 -6.38 -14.65 3.56
CA HIS A 69 -5.56 -13.46 3.78
C HIS A 69 -5.95 -12.81 5.10
N PRO A 70 -5.62 -13.47 6.25
CA PRO A 70 -5.97 -12.92 7.55
C PRO A 70 -5.17 -11.64 7.84
N LEU A 71 -5.73 -10.78 8.69
CA LEU A 71 -5.01 -9.57 9.10
C LEU A 71 -3.77 -9.96 9.89
N PRO A 72 -2.66 -9.23 9.73
CA PRO A 72 -1.47 -9.46 10.53
C PRO A 72 -1.66 -8.92 11.96
N ASP A 73 -0.75 -9.30 12.85
CA ASP A 73 -0.68 -8.67 14.16
C ASP A 73 -0.45 -7.16 14.00
N PRO A 74 -1.26 -6.30 14.66
CA PRO A 74 -1.13 -4.85 14.48
C PRO A 74 0.26 -4.30 14.79
N ALA A 75 0.91 -4.81 15.85
CA ALA A 75 2.24 -4.34 16.22
C ALA A 75 3.29 -4.73 15.15
N ARG A 76 3.16 -5.90 14.55
CA ARG A 76 4.05 -6.33 13.47
C ARG A 76 3.87 -5.48 12.22
N PHE A 77 2.63 -5.19 11.86
CA PHE A 77 2.35 -4.34 10.70
C PHE A 77 2.86 -2.92 10.94
N ALA A 78 2.67 -2.38 12.15
CA ALA A 78 3.18 -1.06 12.51
C ALA A 78 4.70 -1.01 12.41
N ALA A 79 5.40 -2.06 12.87
CA ALA A 79 6.85 -2.14 12.76
C ALA A 79 7.30 -2.18 11.29
N LYS A 80 6.58 -2.91 10.45
CA LYS A 80 6.86 -2.97 9.01
C LYS A 80 6.72 -1.61 8.35
N LEU A 81 5.66 -0.86 8.69
CA LEU A 81 5.47 0.50 8.19
C LEU A 81 6.63 1.39 8.62
N GLY A 82 7.12 1.26 9.84
CA GLY A 82 8.28 2.00 10.31
C GLY A 82 9.54 1.68 9.50
N GLU A 83 9.77 0.42 9.19
CA GLU A 83 10.88 -0.01 8.33
C GLU A 83 10.77 0.61 6.92
N TRP A 84 9.55 0.78 6.42
CA TRP A 84 9.29 1.41 5.12
C TRP A 84 9.35 2.93 5.17
N GLY A 85 9.63 3.52 6.32
CA GLY A 85 9.76 4.95 6.47
C GLY A 85 8.44 5.69 6.71
N VAL A 86 7.40 4.99 7.13
CA VAL A 86 6.11 5.60 7.46
C VAL A 86 6.10 6.02 8.92
N GLY A 87 6.02 7.32 9.15
CA GLY A 87 5.84 7.90 10.49
C GLY A 87 4.49 8.59 10.60
N ASN A 88 4.25 9.21 11.75
CA ASN A 88 2.97 9.86 12.03
C ASN A 88 2.63 11.00 11.05
N ASP A 89 3.64 11.64 10.50
CA ASP A 89 3.47 12.77 9.58
C ASP A 89 3.61 12.38 8.11
N THR A 90 3.65 11.07 7.81
CA THR A 90 3.84 10.60 6.44
C THR A 90 2.51 10.50 5.70
N GLN A 91 2.43 11.14 4.53
CA GLN A 91 1.33 10.90 3.60
C GLN A 91 1.63 9.61 2.85
N VAL A 92 0.74 8.63 2.97
CA VAL A 92 0.85 7.36 2.27
C VAL A 92 -0.07 7.38 1.05
N VAL A 93 0.44 6.90 -0.08
CA VAL A 93 -0.34 6.68 -1.30
C VAL A 93 -0.19 5.22 -1.68
N VAL A 94 -1.32 4.57 -1.95
CA VAL A 94 -1.36 3.17 -2.36
C VAL A 94 -1.99 3.04 -3.74
N TYR A 95 -1.48 2.13 -4.55
CA TYR A 95 -2.05 1.87 -5.87
C TYR A 95 -1.90 0.41 -6.25
N ASP A 96 -2.67 0.00 -7.26
CA ASP A 96 -2.53 -1.31 -7.89
C ASP A 96 -2.94 -1.20 -9.36
N ASP A 97 -2.98 -2.33 -10.04
CA ASP A 97 -3.42 -2.44 -11.43
C ASP A 97 -4.80 -3.10 -11.56
N ALA A 98 -5.54 -3.15 -10.45
CA ALA A 98 -6.81 -3.87 -10.36
C ALA A 98 -7.95 -3.00 -9.81
N GLY A 99 -7.94 -1.70 -10.11
CA GLY A 99 -9.01 -0.78 -9.71
C GLY A 99 -9.10 -0.51 -8.22
N GLY A 100 -8.05 -0.74 -7.46
CA GLY A 100 -8.01 -0.51 -6.02
C GLY A 100 -8.35 -1.73 -5.17
N THR A 101 -8.56 -2.88 -5.80
CA THR A 101 -8.93 -4.11 -5.09
C THR A 101 -7.93 -4.47 -3.98
N TYR A 102 -6.65 -4.40 -4.27
CA TYR A 102 -5.60 -4.75 -3.31
C TYR A 102 -5.06 -3.52 -2.56
N ALA A 103 -4.97 -2.40 -3.23
CA ALA A 103 -4.58 -1.15 -2.59
C ALA A 103 -5.58 -0.73 -1.52
N GLY A 104 -6.88 -0.99 -1.75
CA GLY A 104 -7.93 -0.72 -0.77
C GLY A 104 -7.72 -1.45 0.54
N ARG A 105 -7.17 -2.67 0.50
CA ARG A 105 -6.83 -3.40 1.73
C ARG A 105 -5.78 -2.66 2.55
N MET A 106 -4.70 -2.20 1.92
CA MET A 106 -3.65 -1.47 2.63
C MET A 106 -4.17 -0.13 3.16
N TRP A 107 -4.98 0.55 2.36
CA TRP A 107 -5.66 1.78 2.78
C TRP A 107 -6.44 1.55 4.08
N TRP A 108 -7.26 0.49 4.10
CA TRP A 108 -8.04 0.14 5.27
C TRP A 108 -7.15 -0.23 6.46
N MET A 109 -6.08 -0.99 6.21
CA MET A 109 -5.16 -1.43 7.28
C MET A 109 -4.46 -0.26 7.96
N LEU A 110 -4.04 0.76 7.20
CA LEU A 110 -3.45 1.95 7.81
C LEU A 110 -4.46 2.69 8.69
N ARG A 111 -5.71 2.83 8.22
CA ARG A 111 -6.76 3.46 9.01
C ARG A 111 -7.08 2.64 10.25
N TRP A 112 -7.03 1.32 10.14
CA TRP A 112 -7.21 0.42 11.27
C TRP A 112 -6.16 0.68 12.36
N LEU A 113 -4.94 1.01 12.00
CA LEU A 113 -3.90 1.42 12.96
C LEU A 113 -4.02 2.87 13.43
N GLY A 114 -4.98 3.62 12.90
CA GLY A 114 -5.13 5.04 13.25
C GLY A 114 -4.35 5.99 12.37
N HIS A 115 -3.76 5.53 11.26
CA HIS A 115 -3.03 6.38 10.33
C HIS A 115 -3.98 6.85 9.21
N ASP A 116 -4.51 8.05 9.33
CA ASP A 116 -5.54 8.57 8.41
C ASP A 116 -4.99 9.20 7.14
N ALA A 117 -3.72 9.58 7.12
CA ALA A 117 -3.08 10.18 5.95
C ALA A 117 -2.70 9.10 4.93
N VAL A 118 -3.70 8.45 4.37
CA VAL A 118 -3.54 7.41 3.35
C VAL A 118 -4.61 7.56 2.28
N ALA A 119 -4.21 7.54 1.02
CA ALA A 119 -5.12 7.70 -0.11
C ALA A 119 -4.78 6.71 -1.22
N LEU A 120 -5.81 6.34 -2.00
CA LEU A 120 -5.62 5.55 -3.22
C LEU A 120 -5.31 6.48 -4.38
N LEU A 121 -4.37 6.08 -5.22
CA LEU A 121 -4.10 6.81 -6.46
C LEU A 121 -5.28 6.62 -7.42
N ASP A 122 -5.90 7.72 -7.80
CA ASP A 122 -7.04 7.70 -8.72
C ASP A 122 -6.57 7.22 -10.10
N GLY A 123 -7.21 6.17 -10.60
CA GLY A 123 -6.83 5.53 -11.86
C GLY A 123 -5.75 4.46 -11.74
N GLY A 124 -5.11 4.31 -10.59
CA GLY A 124 -4.05 3.32 -10.42
C GLY A 124 -2.85 3.59 -11.33
N ILE A 125 -2.12 2.51 -11.68
CA ILE A 125 -0.94 2.63 -12.54
C ILE A 125 -1.30 2.68 -14.04
N ASN A 126 -2.52 2.35 -14.37
CA ASN A 126 -2.95 2.30 -15.79
C ASN A 126 -3.14 3.67 -16.40
#